data_0bf79aa45f7759be25650efd5b052e4e
#
_entry.id   0bf79aa45f7759be25650efd5b052e4e
#
_cell.length_a   1.000
_cell.length_b   1.000
_cell.length_c   1.000
_cell.angle_alpha   90.00
_cell.angle_beta   90.00
_cell.angle_gamma   90.00
#
_symmetry.space_group_name_H-M   'P 1'
#
loop_
_entity.id
_entity.type
_entity.pdbx_description
1 polymer ?
#
loop_
_entity_poly.entity_id
_entity_poly.type
_entity_poly.pdbx_seq_one_letter_code
_entity_poly.pdbx_strand_id
1 'polypeptide(L)'
;MFVFVGAYLINMLILLVYSFSQKYYVASTKKAYSPFDAKETFTYSFFAFFSGFTMILVSNIDLIMVDMFEGLENAGIYALAMYMGTVITVPRKSLAKIIHPILTKSFNDNNLVEIKRLYTQSSINQLLFSLIIYVGILTSLDDLYRLLPTEFSEGKPIIAILGLAYLFDLATGSNGQIIITSKYFRFDFISSLVLMIAAVLLNYFLIPRYGLMGAAIATATSVGLYNLIKTIFVWLVLRIQPFKWHTLSITVLGLICYFLGEYINIGMHPIFSIIIRSFILGTIYLGIAYLFRLSNEFNSTINELAAKLKLKK
;
A
#
# COMPACT_ATOMS: atom_id res chain seq x y z
N MET A 1 -19.32 -19.01 -7.08
CA MET A 1 -20.00 -17.72 -6.98
C MET A 1 -21.07 -17.72 -5.89
N PHE A 2 -22.08 -18.60 -5.93
CA PHE A 2 -23.17 -18.63 -4.95
C PHE A 2 -22.74 -18.83 -3.48
N VAL A 3 -21.71 -19.63 -3.21
CA VAL A 3 -21.18 -19.86 -1.85
C VAL A 3 -20.58 -18.58 -1.27
N PHE A 4 -19.85 -17.80 -2.07
CA PHE A 4 -19.28 -16.51 -1.65
C PHE A 4 -20.37 -15.49 -1.32
N VAL A 5 -21.37 -15.34 -2.19
CA VAL A 5 -22.50 -14.42 -1.96
C VAL A 5 -23.28 -14.84 -0.71
N GLY A 6 -23.52 -16.15 -0.53
CA GLY A 6 -24.17 -16.70 0.66
C GLY A 6 -23.40 -16.38 1.95
N ALA A 7 -22.08 -16.54 1.96
CA ALA A 7 -21.24 -16.23 3.12
C ALA A 7 -21.30 -14.74 3.51
N TYR A 8 -21.31 -13.83 2.52
CA TYR A 8 -21.46 -12.40 2.79
C TYR A 8 -22.84 -12.02 3.32
N LEU A 9 -23.91 -12.64 2.78
CA LEU A 9 -25.27 -12.43 3.27
C LEU A 9 -25.45 -12.93 4.71
N ILE A 10 -24.90 -14.11 5.02
CA ILE A 10 -24.93 -14.65 6.39
C ILE A 10 -24.19 -13.71 7.36
N ASN A 11 -23.01 -13.24 6.99
CA ASN A 11 -22.23 -12.31 7.82
C ASN A 11 -22.99 -10.99 8.03
N MET A 12 -23.62 -10.45 6.98
CA MET A 12 -24.46 -9.25 7.07
C MET A 12 -25.66 -9.48 8.02
N LEU A 13 -26.34 -10.63 7.94
CA LEU A 13 -27.44 -10.96 8.83
C LEU A 13 -26.99 -11.10 10.28
N ILE A 14 -25.86 -11.76 10.53
CA ILE A 14 -25.28 -11.87 11.88
C ILE A 14 -24.99 -10.49 12.47
N LEU A 15 -24.36 -9.60 11.70
CA LEU A 15 -24.06 -8.22 12.13
C LEU A 15 -25.33 -7.42 12.39
N LEU A 16 -26.37 -7.57 11.57
CA LEU A 16 -27.66 -6.92 11.79
C LEU A 16 -28.31 -7.42 13.09
N VAL A 17 -28.41 -8.73 13.29
CA VAL A 17 -28.98 -9.32 14.52
C VAL A 17 -28.17 -8.88 15.74
N TYR A 18 -26.84 -8.89 15.66
CA TYR A 18 -25.96 -8.43 16.75
C TYR A 18 -26.21 -6.95 17.08
N SER A 19 -26.26 -6.07 16.08
CA SER A 19 -26.47 -4.64 16.29
C SER A 19 -27.88 -4.32 16.83
N PHE A 20 -28.89 -5.05 16.45
CA PHE A 20 -30.22 -4.96 17.07
C PHE A 20 -30.22 -5.47 18.52
N SER A 21 -29.53 -6.59 18.80
CA SER A 21 -29.46 -7.16 20.16
C SER A 21 -28.72 -6.23 21.15
N GLN A 22 -27.71 -5.49 20.67
CA GLN A 22 -26.93 -4.52 21.46
C GLN A 22 -27.59 -3.13 21.52
N LYS A 23 -28.81 -2.95 20.98
CA LYS A 23 -29.51 -1.65 20.95
C LYS A 23 -28.70 -0.50 20.36
N TYR A 24 -27.79 -0.79 19.43
CA TYR A 24 -27.07 0.25 18.68
C TYR A 24 -27.99 1.08 17.78
N TYR A 25 -29.14 0.54 17.42
CA TYR A 25 -30.21 1.26 16.74
C TYR A 25 -31.19 1.82 17.74
N VAL A 26 -31.00 3.05 18.14
CA VAL A 26 -32.03 3.83 18.84
C VAL A 26 -32.78 4.58 17.76
N ALA A 27 -34.04 4.22 17.53
CA ALA A 27 -34.94 5.02 16.68
C ALA A 27 -35.15 6.35 17.39
N SER A 28 -34.28 7.31 17.17
CA SER A 28 -34.39 8.66 17.73
C SER A 28 -35.38 9.46 16.88
N THR A 29 -36.56 9.70 17.40
CA THR A 29 -37.52 10.66 16.83
C THR A 29 -37.12 12.11 17.09
N LYS A 30 -36.06 12.39 17.80
CA LYS A 30 -35.53 13.73 18.04
C LYS A 30 -34.65 14.13 16.83
N LYS A 31 -35.03 15.20 16.16
CA LYS A 31 -34.22 15.91 15.15
C LYS A 31 -32.95 16.45 15.81
N ALA A 32 -31.97 15.58 16.09
CA ALA A 32 -30.71 15.94 16.70
C ALA A 32 -29.55 16.02 15.69
N TYR A 33 -29.84 16.03 14.41
CA TYR A 33 -28.84 16.22 13.36
C TYR A 33 -29.00 17.56 12.69
N SER A 34 -27.90 18.27 12.47
CA SER A 34 -27.73 19.30 11.47
C SER A 34 -28.43 18.88 10.18
N PRO A 35 -29.13 19.77 9.44
CA PRO A 35 -29.82 19.38 8.23
C PRO A 35 -28.84 18.63 7.32
N PHE A 36 -29.19 17.36 7.07
CA PHE A 36 -28.45 16.51 6.16
C PHE A 36 -28.49 17.15 4.77
N ASP A 37 -27.38 17.71 4.32
CA ASP A 37 -27.28 18.18 2.95
C ASP A 37 -27.12 16.97 2.03
N ALA A 38 -28.28 16.48 1.56
CA ALA A 38 -28.36 15.34 0.66
C ALA A 38 -27.54 15.56 -0.61
N LYS A 39 -27.44 16.81 -1.09
CA LYS A 39 -26.68 17.15 -2.29
C LYS A 39 -25.18 17.04 -2.04
N GLU A 40 -24.69 17.55 -0.92
CA GLU A 40 -23.27 17.46 -0.56
C GLU A 40 -22.85 16.01 -0.33
N THR A 41 -23.65 15.25 0.42
CA THR A 41 -23.40 13.83 0.67
C THR A 41 -23.44 13.00 -0.60
N PHE A 42 -24.42 13.25 -1.48
CA PHE A 42 -24.48 12.56 -2.77
C PHE A 42 -23.27 12.90 -3.64
N THR A 43 -22.88 14.17 -3.68
CA THR A 43 -21.72 14.63 -4.44
C THR A 43 -20.43 13.94 -3.94
N TYR A 44 -20.21 13.94 -2.63
CA TYR A 44 -19.06 13.26 -2.03
C TYR A 44 -19.07 11.76 -2.35
N SER A 45 -20.21 11.09 -2.13
CA SER A 45 -20.34 9.64 -2.37
C SER A 45 -20.12 9.28 -3.84
N PHE A 46 -20.61 10.11 -4.77
CA PHE A 46 -20.38 9.93 -6.20
C PHE A 46 -18.89 9.99 -6.54
N PHE A 47 -18.19 11.03 -6.15
CA PHE A 47 -16.75 11.14 -6.43
C PHE A 47 -15.93 10.07 -5.73
N ALA A 48 -16.25 9.71 -4.49
CA ALA A 48 -15.55 8.66 -3.75
C ALA A 48 -15.77 7.27 -4.39
N PHE A 49 -17.01 6.96 -4.83
CA PHE A 49 -17.32 5.72 -5.52
C PHE A 49 -16.56 5.59 -6.84
N PHE A 50 -16.62 6.64 -7.68
CA PHE A 50 -15.94 6.60 -8.97
C PHE A 50 -14.42 6.62 -8.84
N SER A 51 -13.85 7.29 -7.84
CA SER A 51 -12.42 7.20 -7.53
C SER A 51 -12.03 5.76 -7.16
N GLY A 52 -12.77 5.12 -6.27
CA GLY A 52 -12.54 3.72 -5.88
C GLY A 52 -12.69 2.76 -7.07
N PHE A 53 -13.73 2.94 -7.89
CA PHE A 53 -13.95 2.13 -9.09
C PHE A 53 -12.80 2.28 -10.10
N THR A 54 -12.36 3.51 -10.36
CA THR A 54 -11.20 3.78 -11.22
C THR A 54 -9.94 3.09 -10.71
N MET A 55 -9.70 3.09 -9.39
CA MET A 55 -8.56 2.39 -8.81
C MET A 55 -8.62 0.87 -8.98
N ILE A 56 -9.82 0.26 -8.93
CA ILE A 56 -9.99 -1.17 -9.22
C ILE A 56 -9.67 -1.46 -10.69
N LEU A 57 -10.13 -0.62 -11.62
CA LEU A 57 -9.81 -0.76 -13.04
C LEU A 57 -8.31 -0.64 -13.28
N VAL A 58 -7.66 0.39 -12.73
CA VAL A 58 -6.21 0.59 -12.87
C VAL A 58 -5.42 -0.60 -12.34
N SER A 59 -5.85 -1.20 -11.23
CA SER A 59 -5.16 -2.35 -10.62
C SER A 59 -5.19 -3.62 -11.46
N ASN A 60 -6.00 -3.68 -12.53
CA ASN A 60 -6.14 -4.87 -13.36
C ASN A 60 -5.94 -4.57 -14.86
N ILE A 61 -5.82 -3.30 -15.24
CA ILE A 61 -5.76 -2.92 -16.65
C ILE A 61 -4.50 -3.44 -17.35
N ASP A 62 -3.38 -3.42 -16.64
CA ASP A 62 -2.11 -3.95 -17.12
C ASP A 62 -2.19 -5.45 -17.41
N LEU A 63 -2.81 -6.22 -16.50
CA LEU A 63 -3.02 -7.66 -16.70
C LEU A 63 -3.90 -7.94 -17.92
N ILE A 64 -5.00 -7.19 -18.08
CA ILE A 64 -5.89 -7.31 -19.24
C ILE A 64 -5.14 -6.97 -20.54
N MET A 65 -4.34 -5.90 -20.51
CA MET A 65 -3.59 -5.49 -21.70
C MET A 65 -2.43 -6.45 -22.03
N VAL A 66 -1.79 -7.03 -21.02
CA VAL A 66 -0.79 -8.10 -21.24
C VAL A 66 -1.45 -9.31 -21.93
N ASP A 67 -2.63 -9.75 -21.45
CA ASP A 67 -3.36 -10.84 -22.11
C ASP A 67 -3.71 -10.51 -23.56
N MET A 68 -4.16 -9.29 -23.83
CA MET A 68 -4.50 -8.85 -25.20
C MET A 68 -3.32 -8.79 -26.18
N PHE A 69 -2.13 -8.43 -25.69
CA PHE A 69 -0.94 -8.23 -26.55
C PHE A 69 0.00 -9.44 -26.58
N GLU A 70 0.13 -10.15 -25.46
CA GLU A 70 1.14 -11.19 -25.25
C GLU A 70 0.52 -12.58 -24.99
N GLY A 71 -0.81 -12.64 -24.80
CA GLY A 71 -1.56 -13.86 -24.56
C GLY A 71 -1.62 -14.30 -23.10
N LEU A 72 -2.49 -15.28 -22.86
CA LEU A 72 -2.88 -15.73 -21.50
C LEU A 72 -1.69 -16.31 -20.69
N GLU A 73 -0.76 -16.98 -21.34
CA GLU A 73 0.42 -17.58 -20.69
C GLU A 73 1.29 -16.49 -20.07
N ASN A 74 1.62 -15.46 -20.84
CA ASN A 74 2.38 -14.30 -20.39
C ASN A 74 1.62 -13.47 -19.36
N ALA A 75 0.30 -13.35 -19.48
CA ALA A 75 -0.54 -12.75 -18.45
C ALA A 75 -0.47 -13.52 -17.12
N GLY A 76 -0.35 -14.86 -17.17
CA GLY A 76 -0.14 -15.70 -15.98
C GLY A 76 1.19 -15.40 -15.28
N ILE A 77 2.28 -15.27 -16.05
CA ILE A 77 3.61 -14.92 -15.53
C ILE A 77 3.58 -13.52 -14.89
N TYR A 78 2.99 -12.55 -15.61
CA TYR A 78 2.85 -11.17 -15.11
C TYR A 78 1.99 -11.10 -13.83
N ALA A 79 0.86 -11.82 -13.80
CA ALA A 79 -0.03 -11.87 -12.64
C ALA A 79 0.69 -12.37 -11.40
N LEU A 80 1.47 -13.46 -11.52
CA LEU A 80 2.22 -14.01 -10.40
C LEU A 80 3.23 -12.98 -9.87
N ALA A 81 4.01 -12.35 -10.75
CA ALA A 81 4.98 -11.32 -10.39
C ALA A 81 4.30 -10.11 -9.72
N MET A 82 3.17 -9.66 -10.26
CA MET A 82 2.37 -8.57 -9.70
C MET A 82 1.87 -8.91 -8.30
N TYR A 83 1.30 -10.11 -8.09
CA TYR A 83 0.81 -10.54 -6.76
C TYR A 83 1.93 -10.64 -5.74
N MET A 84 3.11 -11.14 -6.11
CA MET A 84 4.30 -11.13 -5.25
C MET A 84 4.70 -9.70 -4.87
N GLY A 85 4.69 -8.78 -5.82
CA GLY A 85 4.96 -7.37 -5.56
C GLY A 85 3.94 -6.72 -4.62
N THR A 86 2.66 -7.08 -4.71
CA THR A 86 1.61 -6.49 -3.85
C THR A 86 1.79 -6.79 -2.36
N VAL A 87 2.53 -7.83 -1.97
CA VAL A 87 2.85 -8.14 -0.57
C VAL A 87 3.56 -6.97 0.11
N ILE A 88 4.34 -6.20 -0.65
CA ILE A 88 5.04 -5.00 -0.17
C ILE A 88 4.05 -3.95 0.37
N THR A 89 2.82 -3.94 -0.12
CA THR A 89 1.78 -2.95 0.24
C THR A 89 0.99 -3.29 1.51
N VAL A 90 1.20 -4.47 2.11
CA VAL A 90 0.47 -4.92 3.31
C VAL A 90 0.49 -3.91 4.47
N PRO A 91 1.63 -3.25 4.80
CA PRO A 91 1.66 -2.26 5.87
C PRO A 91 0.70 -1.09 5.68
N ARG A 92 0.46 -0.66 4.43
CA ARG A 92 -0.51 0.41 4.12
C ARG A 92 -1.92 0.05 4.55
N LYS A 93 -2.38 -1.18 4.23
CA LYS A 93 -3.77 -1.60 4.49
C LYS A 93 -4.09 -1.58 5.99
N SER A 94 -3.11 -1.92 6.83
CA SER A 94 -3.25 -1.90 8.29
C SER A 94 -3.28 -0.47 8.83
N LEU A 95 -2.36 0.38 8.38
CA LEU A 95 -2.27 1.78 8.83
C LEU A 95 -3.46 2.62 8.36
N ALA A 96 -3.98 2.36 7.16
CA ALA A 96 -5.11 3.08 6.60
C ALA A 96 -6.35 3.06 7.50
N LYS A 97 -6.65 1.89 8.10
CA LYS A 97 -7.81 1.71 8.99
C LYS A 97 -7.71 2.55 10.26
N ILE A 98 -6.48 2.80 10.74
CA ILE A 98 -6.23 3.58 11.96
C ILE A 98 -6.19 5.08 11.63
N ILE A 99 -5.53 5.45 10.55
CA ILE A 99 -5.27 6.85 10.19
C ILE A 99 -6.53 7.56 9.72
N HIS A 100 -7.39 6.89 8.94
CA HIS A 100 -8.57 7.52 8.33
C HIS A 100 -9.52 8.21 9.34
N PRO A 101 -9.97 7.56 10.43
CA PRO A 101 -10.85 8.23 11.40
C PRO A 101 -10.16 9.39 12.13
N ILE A 102 -8.84 9.29 12.38
CA ILE A 102 -8.09 10.35 13.05
C ILE A 102 -7.93 11.56 12.11
N LEU A 103 -7.67 11.31 10.80
CA LEU A 103 -7.63 12.37 9.79
C LEU A 103 -8.96 13.11 9.69
N THR A 104 -10.08 12.37 9.63
CA THR A 104 -11.43 12.95 9.57
C THR A 104 -11.68 13.88 10.75
N LYS A 105 -11.36 13.43 11.98
CA LYS A 105 -11.47 14.26 13.17
C LYS A 105 -10.56 15.49 13.07
N SER A 106 -9.30 15.30 12.67
CA SER A 106 -8.32 16.40 12.60
C SER A 106 -8.70 17.47 11.56
N PHE A 107 -9.33 17.07 10.45
CA PHE A 107 -9.88 18.03 9.47
C PHE A 107 -11.06 18.80 10.05
N ASN A 108 -11.99 18.14 10.74
CA ASN A 108 -13.14 18.80 11.40
C ASN A 108 -12.68 19.81 12.47
N ASP A 109 -11.63 19.45 13.23
CA ASP A 109 -11.04 20.29 14.27
C ASP A 109 -10.06 21.34 13.71
N ASN A 110 -9.86 21.42 12.38
CA ASN A 110 -8.85 22.27 11.70
C ASN A 110 -7.43 22.12 12.25
N ASN A 111 -7.07 20.93 12.72
CA ASN A 111 -5.77 20.64 13.34
C ASN A 111 -4.73 20.20 12.31
N LEU A 112 -4.14 21.17 11.57
CA LEU A 112 -3.10 20.92 10.58
C LEU A 112 -1.81 20.32 11.16
N VAL A 113 -1.51 20.56 12.44
CA VAL A 113 -0.34 20.01 13.12
C VAL A 113 -0.46 18.50 13.21
N GLU A 114 -1.64 18.01 13.61
CA GLU A 114 -1.92 16.57 13.70
C GLU A 114 -1.96 15.92 12.31
N ILE A 115 -2.55 16.56 11.31
CA ILE A 115 -2.55 16.07 9.92
C ILE A 115 -1.12 15.91 9.41
N LYS A 116 -0.25 16.91 9.63
CA LYS A 116 1.18 16.85 9.26
C LYS A 116 1.89 15.71 9.99
N ARG A 117 1.62 15.53 11.29
CA ARG A 117 2.18 14.44 12.09
C ARG A 117 1.82 13.09 11.50
N LEU A 118 0.53 12.84 11.27
CA LEU A 118 0.02 11.59 10.68
C LEU A 118 0.60 11.33 9.28
N TYR A 119 0.71 12.38 8.45
CA TYR A 119 1.28 12.27 7.12
C TYR A 119 2.72 11.80 7.15
N THR A 120 3.55 12.45 7.97
CA THR A 120 4.96 12.08 8.12
C THR A 120 5.14 10.69 8.74
N GLN A 121 4.37 10.37 9.78
CA GLN A 121 4.43 9.08 10.46
C GLN A 121 3.99 7.93 9.54
N SER A 122 2.92 8.15 8.75
CA SER A 122 2.49 7.15 7.77
C SER A 122 3.57 6.86 6.72
N SER A 123 4.23 7.89 6.20
CA SER A 123 5.34 7.75 5.26
C SER A 123 6.49 6.92 5.85
N ILE A 124 6.96 7.31 7.04
CA ILE A 124 8.08 6.64 7.72
C ILE A 124 7.74 5.17 8.02
N ASN A 125 6.58 4.91 8.62
CA ASN A 125 6.20 3.56 9.03
C ASN A 125 5.91 2.65 7.83
N GLN A 126 5.20 3.16 6.81
CA GLN A 126 4.95 2.39 5.59
C GLN A 126 6.26 2.03 4.91
N LEU A 127 7.18 2.99 4.73
CA LEU A 127 8.46 2.74 4.10
C LEU A 127 9.31 1.77 4.92
N LEU A 128 9.36 1.93 6.26
CA LEU A 128 10.15 1.07 7.14
C LEU A 128 9.77 -0.41 6.98
N PHE A 129 8.49 -0.73 7.10
CA PHE A 129 8.05 -2.12 7.03
C PHE A 129 8.01 -2.66 5.59
N SER A 130 7.70 -1.83 4.61
CA SER A 130 7.62 -2.27 3.23
C SER A 130 8.98 -2.50 2.60
N LEU A 131 9.98 -1.70 2.98
CA LEU A 131 11.33 -1.84 2.44
C LEU A 131 11.99 -3.14 2.89
N ILE A 132 11.82 -3.58 4.14
CA ILE A 132 12.35 -4.88 4.57
C ILE A 132 11.66 -6.04 3.87
N ILE A 133 10.34 -5.95 3.62
CA ILE A 133 9.62 -6.95 2.84
C ILE A 133 10.17 -7.00 1.41
N TYR A 134 10.37 -5.86 0.79
CA TYR A 134 10.91 -5.77 -0.57
C TYR A 134 12.33 -6.31 -0.66
N VAL A 135 13.22 -5.94 0.26
CA VAL A 135 14.58 -6.48 0.33
C VAL A 135 14.56 -8.00 0.54
N GLY A 136 13.71 -8.50 1.42
CA GLY A 136 13.53 -9.93 1.64
C GLY A 136 13.08 -10.68 0.38
N ILE A 137 12.15 -10.10 -0.39
CA ILE A 137 11.71 -10.67 -1.67
C ILE A 137 12.85 -10.65 -2.68
N LEU A 138 13.52 -9.51 -2.88
CA LEU A 138 14.58 -9.36 -3.89
C LEU A 138 15.74 -10.33 -3.65
N THR A 139 16.24 -10.38 -2.43
CA THR A 139 17.38 -11.25 -2.07
C THR A 139 17.05 -12.74 -2.10
N SER A 140 15.76 -13.08 -2.12
CA SER A 140 15.26 -14.45 -2.15
C SER A 140 14.63 -14.83 -3.50
N LEU A 141 14.69 -13.97 -4.53
CA LEU A 141 14.05 -14.24 -5.82
C LEU A 141 14.54 -15.54 -6.45
N ASP A 142 15.83 -15.81 -6.44
CA ASP A 142 16.38 -17.03 -7.04
C ASP A 142 15.87 -18.29 -6.34
N ASP A 143 15.86 -18.30 -5.02
CA ASP A 143 15.33 -19.43 -4.25
C ASP A 143 13.83 -19.60 -4.45
N LEU A 144 13.09 -18.49 -4.59
CA LEU A 144 11.65 -18.47 -4.79
C LEU A 144 11.28 -19.04 -6.17
N TYR A 145 12.02 -18.65 -7.21
CA TYR A 145 11.79 -19.15 -8.58
C TYR A 145 12.29 -20.58 -8.79
N ARG A 146 13.18 -21.12 -7.93
CA ARG A 146 13.50 -22.56 -7.90
C ARG A 146 12.32 -23.43 -7.47
N LEU A 147 11.31 -22.86 -6.81
CA LEU A 147 10.10 -23.57 -6.38
C LEU A 147 8.99 -23.53 -7.44
N LEU A 148 9.17 -22.77 -8.51
CA LEU A 148 8.20 -22.54 -9.57
C LEU A 148 8.69 -23.19 -10.87
N PRO A 149 7.79 -23.48 -11.82
CA PRO A 149 8.18 -23.86 -13.17
C PRO A 149 9.09 -22.80 -13.81
N THR A 150 9.99 -23.25 -14.70
CA THR A 150 11.05 -22.41 -15.29
C THR A 150 10.51 -21.25 -16.10
N GLU A 151 9.33 -21.41 -16.70
CA GLU A 151 8.63 -20.41 -17.52
C GLU A 151 8.35 -19.12 -16.72
N PHE A 152 8.10 -19.24 -15.42
CA PHE A 152 7.84 -18.08 -14.57
C PHE A 152 9.07 -17.21 -14.30
N SER A 153 10.29 -17.67 -14.62
CA SER A 153 11.54 -16.95 -14.32
C SER A 153 11.63 -15.57 -14.98
N GLU A 154 10.91 -15.35 -16.09
CA GLU A 154 10.78 -14.04 -16.75
C GLU A 154 10.09 -12.99 -15.87
N GLY A 155 9.36 -13.41 -14.84
CA GLY A 155 8.73 -12.52 -13.86
C GLY A 155 9.68 -11.86 -12.88
N LYS A 156 10.94 -12.32 -12.71
CA LYS A 156 11.90 -11.77 -11.74
C LYS A 156 12.10 -10.26 -11.87
N PRO A 157 12.46 -9.70 -13.05
CA PRO A 157 12.67 -8.28 -13.19
C PRO A 157 11.39 -7.46 -13.01
N ILE A 158 10.23 -8.06 -13.29
CA ILE A 158 8.91 -7.43 -13.10
C ILE A 158 8.68 -7.13 -11.62
N ILE A 159 8.98 -8.10 -10.74
CA ILE A 159 8.85 -7.92 -9.27
C ILE A 159 9.73 -6.77 -8.79
N ALA A 160 10.96 -6.67 -9.30
CA ALA A 160 11.88 -5.59 -8.92
C ALA A 160 11.32 -4.22 -9.31
N ILE A 161 10.82 -4.06 -10.54
CA ILE A 161 10.29 -2.78 -11.03
C ILE A 161 8.99 -2.40 -10.31
N LEU A 162 8.04 -3.33 -10.21
CA LEU A 162 6.77 -3.07 -9.52
C LEU A 162 6.99 -2.80 -8.03
N GLY A 163 7.92 -3.54 -7.40
CA GLY A 163 8.28 -3.32 -6.01
C GLY A 163 8.83 -1.93 -5.74
N LEU A 164 9.70 -1.40 -6.62
CA LEU A 164 10.17 0.00 -6.53
C LEU A 164 9.02 1.00 -6.65
N ALA A 165 8.09 0.76 -7.57
CA ALA A 165 6.91 1.60 -7.73
C ALA A 165 6.05 1.62 -6.46
N TYR A 166 5.80 0.45 -5.87
CA TYR A 166 5.05 0.33 -4.62
C TYR A 166 5.79 0.95 -3.44
N LEU A 167 7.12 0.81 -3.36
CA LEU A 167 7.91 1.49 -2.33
C LEU A 167 7.82 3.01 -2.44
N PHE A 168 7.90 3.55 -3.66
CA PHE A 168 7.73 4.99 -3.87
C PHE A 168 6.34 5.46 -3.44
N ASP A 169 5.30 4.73 -3.82
CA ASP A 169 3.92 4.97 -3.39
C ASP A 169 3.79 4.97 -1.85
N LEU A 170 4.39 3.98 -1.17
CA LEU A 170 4.37 3.87 0.30
C LEU A 170 5.21 4.96 0.97
N ALA A 171 6.34 5.37 0.38
CA ALA A 171 7.16 6.46 0.86
C ALA A 171 6.44 7.81 0.83
N THR A 172 5.46 8.00 -0.07
CA THR A 172 4.60 9.19 -0.08
C THR A 172 3.54 9.21 1.02
N GLY A 173 3.41 8.15 1.82
CA GLY A 173 2.52 8.06 2.97
C GLY A 173 1.04 8.09 2.61
N SER A 174 0.23 8.73 3.46
CA SER A 174 -1.23 8.75 3.32
C SER A 174 -1.76 9.93 2.49
N ASN A 175 -1.04 10.35 1.43
CA ASN A 175 -1.43 11.48 0.58
C ASN A 175 -2.87 11.37 0.05
N GLY A 176 -3.26 10.19 -0.49
CA GLY A 176 -4.61 9.95 -0.99
C GLY A 176 -5.69 10.06 0.08
N GLN A 177 -5.43 9.54 1.29
CA GLN A 177 -6.37 9.65 2.41
C GLN A 177 -6.55 11.10 2.86
N ILE A 178 -5.47 11.89 2.89
CA ILE A 178 -5.53 13.32 3.19
C ILE A 178 -6.39 14.06 2.18
N ILE A 179 -6.22 13.77 0.89
CA ILE A 179 -6.98 14.44 -0.17
C ILE A 179 -8.47 14.07 -0.09
N ILE A 180 -8.81 12.77 0.00
CA ILE A 180 -10.20 12.31 -0.01
C ILE A 180 -10.96 12.72 1.25
N THR A 181 -10.27 12.87 2.40
CA THR A 181 -10.88 13.31 3.66
C THR A 181 -11.03 14.84 3.73
N SER A 182 -10.31 15.57 2.88
CA SER A 182 -10.37 17.03 2.82
C SER A 182 -11.49 17.54 1.90
N LYS A 183 -11.70 18.84 1.89
CA LYS A 183 -12.59 19.51 0.91
C LYS A 183 -12.16 19.33 -0.54
N TYR A 184 -10.98 18.77 -0.79
CA TYR A 184 -10.39 18.57 -2.12
C TYR A 184 -10.62 17.16 -2.68
N PHE A 185 -11.58 16.39 -2.17
CA PHE A 185 -11.89 15.00 -2.60
C PHE A 185 -12.12 14.87 -4.13
N ARG A 186 -12.59 15.93 -4.79
CA ARG A 186 -12.73 15.95 -6.26
C ARG A 186 -11.39 15.80 -6.99
N PHE A 187 -10.31 16.32 -6.39
CA PHE A 187 -8.97 16.17 -6.95
C PHE A 187 -8.51 14.70 -6.91
N ASP A 188 -8.91 13.94 -5.91
CA ASP A 188 -8.61 12.49 -5.83
C ASP A 188 -9.21 11.75 -7.03
N PHE A 189 -10.45 12.03 -7.38
CA PHE A 189 -11.09 11.46 -8.57
C PHE A 189 -10.40 11.88 -9.87
N ILE A 190 -10.11 13.17 -10.05
CA ILE A 190 -9.43 13.67 -11.26
C ILE A 190 -8.04 13.03 -11.40
N SER A 191 -7.27 12.97 -10.33
CA SER A 191 -5.95 12.34 -10.35
C SER A 191 -6.01 10.84 -10.63
N SER A 192 -7.06 10.15 -10.17
CA SER A 192 -7.30 8.73 -10.48
C SER A 192 -7.64 8.51 -11.95
N LEU A 193 -8.42 9.40 -12.56
CA LEU A 193 -8.68 9.37 -14.02
C LEU A 193 -7.41 9.62 -14.83
N VAL A 194 -6.58 10.58 -14.42
CA VAL A 194 -5.27 10.83 -15.07
C VAL A 194 -4.38 9.60 -14.99
N LEU A 195 -4.34 8.95 -13.81
CA LEU A 195 -3.61 7.68 -13.63
C LEU A 195 -4.11 6.61 -14.60
N MET A 196 -5.43 6.43 -14.70
CA MET A 196 -6.03 5.43 -15.58
C MET A 196 -5.67 5.67 -17.05
N ILE A 197 -5.81 6.91 -17.52
CA ILE A 197 -5.45 7.28 -18.89
C ILE A 197 -3.96 7.07 -19.14
N ALA A 198 -3.10 7.50 -18.21
CA ALA A 198 -1.66 7.31 -18.31
C ALA A 198 -1.28 5.81 -18.35
N ALA A 199 -1.90 4.99 -17.49
CA ALA A 199 -1.67 3.55 -17.45
C ALA A 199 -2.06 2.89 -18.79
N VAL A 200 -3.25 3.19 -19.33
CA VAL A 200 -3.69 2.66 -20.64
C VAL A 200 -2.76 3.08 -21.75
N LEU A 201 -2.41 4.36 -21.85
CA LEU A 201 -1.55 4.88 -22.92
C LEU A 201 -0.14 4.28 -22.83
N LEU A 202 0.46 4.26 -21.63
CA LEU A 202 1.79 3.70 -21.46
C LEU A 202 1.82 2.20 -21.74
N ASN A 203 0.84 1.43 -21.29
CA ASN A 203 0.72 0.01 -21.62
C ASN A 203 0.57 -0.19 -23.15
N TYR A 204 -0.29 0.59 -23.80
CA TYR A 204 -0.50 0.49 -25.25
C TYR A 204 0.79 0.71 -26.05
N PHE A 205 1.68 1.60 -25.63
CA PHE A 205 2.94 1.88 -26.33
C PHE A 205 4.09 0.97 -25.88
N LEU A 206 4.13 0.57 -24.62
CA LEU A 206 5.28 -0.14 -24.05
C LEU A 206 5.15 -1.67 -24.14
N ILE A 207 3.95 -2.25 -24.00
CA ILE A 207 3.77 -3.71 -24.09
C ILE A 207 4.19 -4.24 -25.47
N PRO A 208 3.75 -3.68 -26.61
CA PRO A 208 4.15 -4.22 -27.93
C PRO A 208 5.65 -4.11 -28.22
N ARG A 209 6.40 -3.26 -27.47
CA ARG A 209 7.83 -3.06 -27.70
C ARG A 209 8.71 -3.83 -26.73
N TYR A 210 8.24 -4.03 -25.50
CA TYR A 210 9.05 -4.56 -24.40
C TYR A 210 8.36 -5.73 -23.67
N GLY A 211 7.24 -6.24 -24.18
CA GLY A 211 6.50 -7.35 -23.59
C GLY A 211 6.09 -7.09 -22.14
N LEU A 212 6.25 -8.09 -21.29
CA LEU A 212 5.94 -8.03 -19.87
C LEU A 212 6.69 -6.90 -19.12
N MET A 213 7.94 -6.64 -19.52
CA MET A 213 8.73 -5.52 -18.99
C MET A 213 8.09 -4.18 -19.31
N GLY A 214 7.51 -4.05 -20.51
CA GLY A 214 6.76 -2.87 -20.93
C GLY A 214 5.59 -2.57 -19.99
N ALA A 215 4.82 -3.59 -19.62
CA ALA A 215 3.73 -3.48 -18.66
C ALA A 215 4.23 -3.04 -17.27
N ALA A 216 5.32 -3.65 -16.77
CA ALA A 216 5.90 -3.28 -15.49
C ALA A 216 6.39 -1.83 -15.44
N ILE A 217 7.06 -1.36 -16.50
CA ILE A 217 7.52 0.02 -16.64
C ILE A 217 6.34 0.98 -16.75
N ALA A 218 5.30 0.63 -17.53
CA ALA A 218 4.10 1.44 -17.66
C ALA A 218 3.41 1.65 -16.31
N THR A 219 3.20 0.59 -15.56
CA THR A 219 2.61 0.63 -14.22
C THR A 219 3.48 1.41 -13.24
N ALA A 220 4.79 1.15 -13.22
CA ALA A 220 5.72 1.86 -12.34
C ALA A 220 5.73 3.37 -12.62
N THR A 221 5.76 3.75 -13.89
CA THR A 221 5.74 5.16 -14.31
C THR A 221 4.42 5.83 -13.95
N SER A 222 3.28 5.17 -14.23
CA SER A 222 1.94 5.69 -13.94
C SER A 222 1.74 5.90 -12.44
N VAL A 223 2.07 4.90 -11.62
CA VAL A 223 1.99 4.97 -10.15
C VAL A 223 2.93 6.03 -9.60
N GLY A 224 4.15 6.12 -10.14
CA GLY A 224 5.13 7.14 -9.77
C GLY A 224 4.62 8.56 -10.01
N LEU A 225 4.13 8.83 -11.22
CA LEU A 225 3.55 10.12 -11.60
C LEU A 225 2.33 10.49 -10.74
N TYR A 226 1.44 9.52 -10.53
CA TYR A 226 0.24 9.72 -9.71
C TYR A 226 0.58 10.15 -8.27
N ASN A 227 1.51 9.45 -7.63
CA ASN A 227 1.93 9.78 -6.28
C ASN A 227 2.70 11.10 -6.20
N LEU A 228 3.51 11.40 -7.22
CA LEU A 228 4.19 12.68 -7.34
C LEU A 228 3.18 13.83 -7.42
N ILE A 229 2.17 13.72 -8.30
CA ILE A 229 1.10 14.73 -8.47
C ILE A 229 0.38 14.94 -7.15
N LYS A 230 -0.04 13.88 -6.46
CA LYS A 230 -0.72 13.96 -5.16
C LYS A 230 0.15 14.59 -4.07
N THR A 231 1.40 14.20 -4.00
CA THR A 231 2.34 14.76 -3.01
C THR A 231 2.59 16.24 -3.24
N ILE A 232 2.79 16.64 -4.49
CA ILE A 232 2.93 18.05 -4.87
C ILE A 232 1.64 18.82 -4.55
N PHE A 233 0.46 18.27 -4.86
CA PHE A 233 -0.80 18.89 -4.52
C PHE A 233 -0.97 19.13 -3.02
N VAL A 234 -0.71 18.12 -2.19
CA VAL A 234 -0.77 18.25 -0.73
C VAL A 234 0.22 19.31 -0.23
N TRP A 235 1.42 19.33 -0.80
CA TRP A 235 2.43 20.33 -0.45
C TRP A 235 2.01 21.75 -0.82
N LEU A 236 1.48 21.96 -2.01
CA LEU A 236 1.05 23.28 -2.46
C LEU A 236 -0.17 23.82 -1.70
N VAL A 237 -1.14 22.94 -1.41
CA VAL A 237 -2.43 23.35 -0.83
C VAL A 237 -2.39 23.40 0.70
N LEU A 238 -1.81 22.38 1.35
CA LEU A 238 -1.76 22.28 2.81
C LEU A 238 -0.42 22.71 3.40
N ARG A 239 0.60 22.96 2.57
CA ARG A 239 1.97 23.32 2.98
C ARG A 239 2.63 22.28 3.87
N ILE A 240 2.28 21.01 3.69
CA ILE A 240 2.86 19.87 4.44
C ILE A 240 3.47 18.86 3.47
N GLN A 241 4.51 18.16 3.93
CA GLN A 241 5.20 17.13 3.15
C GLN A 241 5.48 15.89 4.03
N PRO A 242 5.56 14.67 3.43
CA PRO A 242 5.77 13.44 4.19
C PRO A 242 7.24 13.21 4.53
N PHE A 243 8.16 13.71 3.71
CA PHE A 243 9.58 13.36 3.75
C PHE A 243 10.31 14.07 4.89
N LYS A 244 11.12 13.27 5.61
CA LYS A 244 12.08 13.73 6.62
C LYS A 244 13.42 13.05 6.39
N TRP A 245 14.45 13.46 7.14
CA TRP A 245 15.75 12.79 7.15
C TRP A 245 15.65 11.28 7.41
N HIS A 246 14.72 10.86 8.26
CA HIS A 246 14.44 9.45 8.54
C HIS A 246 14.08 8.65 7.29
N THR A 247 13.37 9.25 6.33
CA THR A 247 13.03 8.61 5.05
C THR A 247 14.30 8.21 4.29
N LEU A 248 15.28 9.11 4.21
CA LEU A 248 16.57 8.82 3.59
C LEU A 248 17.35 7.76 4.36
N SER A 249 17.39 7.86 5.70
CA SER A 249 18.11 6.88 6.55
C SER A 249 17.52 5.47 6.39
N ILE A 250 16.19 5.33 6.31
CA ILE A 250 15.52 4.05 6.09
C ILE A 250 15.88 3.50 4.70
N THR A 251 15.87 4.36 3.67
CA THR A 251 16.24 3.94 2.31
C THR A 251 17.68 3.45 2.23
N VAL A 252 18.62 4.18 2.85
CA VAL A 252 20.04 3.78 2.91
C VAL A 252 20.19 2.45 3.67
N LEU A 253 19.50 2.29 4.79
CA LEU A 253 19.52 1.04 5.56
C LEU A 253 19.00 -0.13 4.72
N GLY A 254 17.93 0.08 3.95
CA GLY A 254 17.41 -0.95 3.05
C GLY A 254 18.40 -1.33 1.95
N LEU A 255 19.09 -0.36 1.36
CA LEU A 255 20.15 -0.63 0.37
C LEU A 255 21.30 -1.44 0.98
N ILE A 256 21.75 -1.09 2.19
CA ILE A 256 22.79 -1.84 2.90
C ILE A 256 22.32 -3.28 3.14
N CYS A 257 21.08 -3.49 3.61
CA CYS A 257 20.53 -4.82 3.83
C CYS A 257 20.34 -5.60 2.52
N TYR A 258 20.02 -4.95 1.41
CA TYR A 258 19.98 -5.60 0.10
C TYR A 258 21.35 -6.15 -0.30
N PHE A 259 22.40 -5.34 -0.25
CA PHE A 259 23.76 -5.81 -0.55
C PHE A 259 24.22 -6.89 0.42
N LEU A 260 23.94 -6.77 1.71
CA LEU A 260 24.25 -7.85 2.68
C LEU A 260 23.53 -9.15 2.33
N GLY A 261 22.27 -9.06 1.89
CA GLY A 261 21.46 -10.23 1.52
C GLY A 261 22.01 -10.99 0.31
N GLU A 262 22.60 -10.30 -0.66
CA GLU A 262 23.27 -10.89 -1.82
C GLU A 262 24.49 -11.74 -1.44
N TYR A 263 25.20 -11.37 -0.35
CA TYR A 263 26.33 -12.16 0.15
C TYR A 263 25.93 -13.37 1.01
N ILE A 264 24.68 -13.41 1.50
CA ILE A 264 24.19 -14.52 2.33
C ILE A 264 23.73 -15.66 1.40
N ASN A 265 24.65 -16.55 1.07
CA ASN A 265 24.32 -17.76 0.32
C ASN A 265 24.16 -18.94 1.29
N ILE A 266 22.93 -19.45 1.38
CA ILE A 266 22.57 -20.57 2.25
C ILE A 266 22.35 -21.79 1.33
N GLY A 267 23.33 -22.71 1.25
CA GLY A 267 23.30 -23.91 0.40
C GLY A 267 22.27 -24.95 0.85
N MET A 268 21.07 -24.57 1.25
CA MET A 268 20.00 -25.44 1.74
C MET A 268 18.81 -25.47 0.77
N HIS A 269 17.79 -26.27 1.12
CA HIS A 269 16.53 -26.25 0.36
C HIS A 269 15.95 -24.83 0.28
N PRO A 270 15.40 -24.38 -0.87
CA PRO A 270 14.98 -22.99 -1.11
C PRO A 270 14.10 -22.40 -0.01
N ILE A 271 13.14 -23.15 0.52
CA ILE A 271 12.23 -22.69 1.60
C ILE A 271 13.02 -22.30 2.85
N PHE A 272 13.96 -23.14 3.29
CA PHE A 272 14.78 -22.86 4.47
C PHE A 272 15.73 -21.68 4.23
N SER A 273 16.30 -21.60 3.02
CA SER A 273 17.14 -20.47 2.59
C SER A 273 16.37 -19.13 2.70
N ILE A 274 15.15 -19.07 2.16
CA ILE A 274 14.28 -17.88 2.23
C ILE A 274 13.99 -17.49 3.69
N ILE A 275 13.60 -18.47 4.53
CA ILE A 275 13.22 -18.21 5.93
C ILE A 275 14.42 -17.68 6.71
N ILE A 276 15.58 -18.36 6.64
CA ILE A 276 16.76 -18.00 7.40
C ILE A 276 17.31 -16.64 6.94
N ARG A 277 17.41 -16.40 5.62
CA ARG A 277 17.86 -15.14 5.05
C ARG A 277 16.94 -13.98 5.47
N SER A 278 15.64 -14.16 5.35
CA SER A 278 14.64 -13.16 5.75
C SER A 278 14.70 -12.88 7.26
N PHE A 279 14.92 -13.90 8.09
CA PHE A 279 15.07 -13.75 9.54
C PHE A 279 16.32 -12.95 9.90
N ILE A 280 17.47 -13.30 9.31
CA ILE A 280 18.74 -12.59 9.54
C ILE A 280 18.62 -11.13 9.12
N LEU A 281 18.18 -10.86 7.87
CA LEU A 281 18.04 -9.51 7.35
C LEU A 281 17.01 -8.71 8.14
N GLY A 282 15.89 -9.33 8.49
CA GLY A 282 14.85 -8.71 9.30
C GLY A 282 15.35 -8.30 10.68
N THR A 283 16.11 -9.18 11.34
CA THR A 283 16.68 -8.91 12.66
C THR A 283 17.72 -7.78 12.61
N ILE A 284 18.62 -7.79 11.62
CA ILE A 284 19.61 -6.72 11.43
C ILE A 284 18.91 -5.40 11.13
N TYR A 285 18.00 -5.39 10.16
CA TYR A 285 17.29 -4.17 9.73
C TYR A 285 16.48 -3.55 10.86
N LEU A 286 15.61 -4.33 11.50
CA LEU A 286 14.77 -3.84 12.60
C LEU A 286 15.58 -3.50 13.84
N GLY A 287 16.67 -4.23 14.11
CA GLY A 287 17.60 -3.91 15.18
C GLY A 287 18.28 -2.55 14.98
N ILE A 288 18.80 -2.28 13.78
CA ILE A 288 19.39 -0.98 13.45
C ILE A 288 18.34 0.11 13.47
N ALA A 289 17.14 -0.14 12.92
CA ALA A 289 16.03 0.82 12.93
C ALA A 289 15.62 1.22 14.36
N TYR A 290 15.62 0.27 15.28
CA TYR A 290 15.35 0.51 16.71
C TYR A 290 16.45 1.33 17.38
N LEU A 291 17.72 0.97 17.18
CA LEU A 291 18.88 1.65 17.78
C LEU A 291 19.00 3.09 17.33
N PHE A 292 18.80 3.36 16.04
CA PHE A 292 18.83 4.72 15.47
C PHE A 292 17.51 5.48 15.60
N ARG A 293 16.49 4.89 16.23
CA ARG A 293 15.17 5.49 16.46
C ARG A 293 14.53 6.03 15.17
N LEU A 294 14.59 5.23 14.10
CA LEU A 294 14.11 5.67 12.79
C LEU A 294 12.59 5.86 12.72
N SER A 295 11.84 5.21 13.60
CA SER A 295 10.39 5.44 13.80
C SER A 295 10.06 5.48 15.29
N ASN A 296 9.44 6.58 15.73
CA ASN A 296 9.00 6.75 17.11
C ASN A 296 7.93 5.72 17.50
N GLU A 297 6.99 5.43 16.58
CA GLU A 297 5.91 4.46 16.82
C GLU A 297 6.45 3.05 16.95
N PHE A 298 7.39 2.67 16.09
CA PHE A 298 8.05 1.37 16.17
C PHE A 298 8.78 1.22 17.50
N ASN A 299 9.57 2.23 17.89
CA ASN A 299 10.32 2.21 19.14
C ASN A 299 9.41 2.17 20.37
N SER A 300 8.32 2.96 20.39
CA SER A 300 7.36 2.94 21.51
C SER A 300 6.69 1.57 21.64
N THR A 301 6.29 0.98 20.52
CA THR A 301 5.68 -0.36 20.51
C THR A 301 6.62 -1.43 21.07
N ILE A 302 7.88 -1.42 20.64
CA ILE A 302 8.89 -2.35 21.17
C ILE A 302 9.10 -2.16 22.67
N ASN A 303 9.21 -0.90 23.13
CA ASN A 303 9.39 -0.59 24.56
C ASN A 303 8.19 -1.03 25.40
N GLU A 304 6.96 -0.83 24.91
CA GLU A 304 5.74 -1.30 25.60
C GLU A 304 5.70 -2.84 25.68
N LEU A 305 6.05 -3.54 24.61
CA LEU A 305 6.13 -5.00 24.62
C LEU A 305 7.18 -5.51 25.60
N ALA A 306 8.35 -4.88 25.63
CA ALA A 306 9.41 -5.22 26.57
C ALA A 306 8.99 -4.97 28.03
N ALA A 307 8.28 -3.87 28.31
CA ALA A 307 7.74 -3.57 29.63
C ALA A 307 6.71 -4.62 30.08
N LYS A 308 5.77 -4.99 29.19
CA LYS A 308 4.76 -6.02 29.49
C LYS A 308 5.38 -7.41 29.76
N LEU A 309 6.47 -7.75 29.08
CA LEU A 309 7.20 -9.02 29.32
C LEU A 309 7.95 -9.02 30.65
N LYS A 310 8.46 -7.85 31.10
CA LYS A 310 9.12 -7.68 32.42
C LYS A 310 8.13 -7.76 33.58
N LEU A 311 6.88 -7.34 33.37
CA LEU A 311 5.82 -7.38 34.40
C LEU A 311 5.19 -8.78 34.58
N LYS A 312 5.49 -9.74 33.69
CA LYS A 312 5.03 -11.14 33.79
C LYS A 312 6.05 -12.08 34.43
N LYS A 313 7.21 -11.59 34.81
CA LYS A 313 8.20 -12.27 35.65
C LYS A 313 8.12 -11.73 37.09
#